data_cbb0b7828c644b5233b64c71ac158cfb
#
_entry.id   cbb0b7828c644b5233b64c71ac158cfb
#
_cell.length_a   1.000
_cell.length_b   1.000
_cell.length_c   1.000
_cell.angle_alpha   90.00
_cell.angle_beta   90.00
_cell.angle_gamma   90.00
#
_symmetry.space_group_name_H-M   'P 1'
#
loop_
_entity.id
_entity.type
_entity.pdbx_description
1 polymer ?
#
loop_
_entity_poly.entity_id
_entity_poly.type
_entity_poly.pdbx_seq_one_letter_code
_entity_poly.pdbx_strand_id
1 'polypeptide(L)'
;DIAPLDKLYELSREYNALLMVDDAHATGTIGSGHGTAAYYGLEKEVDIQLGTLSKSLGSVGGYVAANSTIIDYLVNMSRSFIFSTALSPADIGAALAALHILESDTSVLGRLQENVNYMALQLIAMGIEATNETPIFPILIGSNEDTLAVSDYLYNAGIIGTAIRPPTVPVGES
;
A
#
# COMPACT_ATOMS: atom_id res chain seq x y z
N ASP A 1 -0.31 -3.72 9.32
CA ASP A 1 -0.98 -5.06 9.22
C ASP A 1 -1.10 -5.46 7.76
N ILE A 2 -1.03 -6.78 7.50
CA ILE A 2 -1.38 -7.37 6.22
C ILE A 2 -2.77 -7.99 6.34
N ALA A 3 -3.66 -7.69 5.40
CA ALA A 3 -4.99 -8.28 5.38
C ALA A 3 -4.90 -9.82 5.26
N PRO A 4 -5.69 -10.60 6.02
CA PRO A 4 -5.68 -12.06 5.95
C PRO A 4 -6.39 -12.54 4.68
N LEU A 5 -5.73 -12.35 3.54
CA LEU A 5 -6.31 -12.52 2.20
C LEU A 5 -6.68 -13.98 1.91
N ASP A 6 -5.96 -14.94 2.48
CA ASP A 6 -6.29 -16.36 2.43
C ASP A 6 -7.69 -16.64 2.96
N LYS A 7 -8.01 -16.13 4.15
CA LYS A 7 -9.32 -16.27 4.78
C LYS A 7 -10.41 -15.49 4.04
N LEU A 8 -10.08 -14.30 3.56
CA LEU A 8 -11.01 -13.49 2.78
C LEU A 8 -11.33 -14.16 1.44
N TYR A 9 -10.35 -14.81 0.82
CA TYR A 9 -10.57 -15.60 -0.39
C TYR A 9 -11.51 -16.79 -0.13
N GLU A 10 -11.27 -17.57 0.93
CA GLU A 10 -12.17 -18.69 1.30
C GLU A 10 -13.62 -18.21 1.49
N LEU A 11 -13.81 -17.12 2.24
CA LEU A 11 -15.15 -16.53 2.42
C LEU A 11 -15.75 -16.05 1.09
N SER A 12 -14.97 -15.41 0.23
CA SER A 12 -15.48 -14.94 -1.05
C SER A 12 -16.01 -16.08 -1.92
N ARG A 13 -15.33 -17.24 -1.88
CA ARG A 13 -15.80 -18.45 -2.61
C ARG A 13 -17.03 -19.07 -1.97
N GLU A 14 -17.07 -19.14 -0.63
CA GLU A 14 -18.24 -19.65 0.11
C GLU A 14 -19.52 -18.85 -0.22
N TYR A 15 -19.41 -17.54 -0.28
CA TYR A 15 -20.55 -16.64 -0.51
C TYR A 15 -20.72 -16.24 -1.99
N ASN A 16 -19.98 -16.85 -2.92
CA ASN A 16 -19.98 -16.51 -4.34
C ASN A 16 -19.84 -15.00 -4.59
N ALA A 17 -18.92 -14.37 -3.86
CA ALA A 17 -18.63 -12.95 -3.93
C ALA A 17 -17.33 -12.69 -4.70
N LEU A 18 -17.23 -11.52 -5.34
CA LEU A 18 -15.99 -11.05 -5.92
C LEU A 18 -15.07 -10.56 -4.79
N LEU A 19 -13.78 -10.91 -4.89
CA LEU A 19 -12.74 -10.42 -4.00
C LEU A 19 -11.95 -9.31 -4.68
N MET A 20 -11.97 -8.12 -4.08
CA MET A 20 -11.15 -6.98 -4.51
C MET A 20 -10.11 -6.67 -3.44
N VAL A 21 -8.87 -6.44 -3.87
CA VAL A 21 -7.75 -6.03 -3.02
C VAL A 21 -7.26 -4.65 -3.45
N ASP A 22 -7.14 -3.74 -2.51
CA ASP A 22 -6.46 -2.46 -2.70
C ASP A 22 -5.02 -2.57 -2.18
N ASP A 23 -4.09 -2.73 -3.08
CA ASP A 23 -2.66 -2.86 -2.83
C ASP A 23 -1.90 -1.53 -2.97
N ALA A 24 -2.57 -0.39 -2.73
CA ALA A 24 -1.94 0.92 -2.84
C ALA A 24 -0.68 1.07 -1.97
N HIS A 25 -0.58 0.37 -0.84
CA HIS A 25 0.60 0.33 0.03
C HIS A 25 1.44 -0.94 -0.12
N ALA A 26 0.95 -1.94 -0.84
CA ALA A 26 1.59 -3.25 -0.96
C ALA A 26 2.40 -3.40 -2.25
N THR A 27 1.92 -2.83 -3.36
CA THR A 27 2.64 -2.82 -4.64
C THR A 27 4.04 -2.22 -4.46
N GLY A 28 5.07 -2.94 -4.89
CA GLY A 28 6.47 -2.53 -4.78
C GLY A 28 7.05 -2.66 -3.36
N THR A 29 6.35 -3.32 -2.40
CA THR A 29 6.83 -3.47 -1.01
C THR A 29 6.77 -4.90 -0.49
N ILE A 30 5.62 -5.56 -0.52
CA ILE A 30 5.44 -6.94 -0.02
C ILE A 30 5.19 -7.92 -1.16
N GLY A 31 5.16 -9.23 -0.86
CA GLY A 31 4.98 -10.26 -1.88
C GLY A 31 6.04 -10.20 -2.98
N SER A 32 7.31 -10.01 -2.59
CA SER A 32 8.41 -9.77 -3.55
C SER A 32 8.17 -8.57 -4.48
N GLY A 33 7.45 -7.55 -4.00
CA GLY A 33 7.08 -6.36 -4.76
C GLY A 33 5.79 -6.47 -5.58
N HIS A 34 5.18 -7.66 -5.61
CA HIS A 34 3.96 -7.93 -6.38
C HIS A 34 2.66 -7.73 -5.59
N GLY A 35 2.75 -7.35 -4.31
CA GLY A 35 1.59 -7.01 -3.49
C GLY A 35 1.04 -8.15 -2.64
N THR A 36 -0.13 -7.91 -2.03
CA THR A 36 -0.74 -8.81 -1.05
C THR A 36 -1.21 -10.12 -1.67
N ALA A 37 -1.73 -10.12 -2.88
CA ALA A 37 -2.12 -11.35 -3.58
C ALA A 37 -0.92 -12.28 -3.76
N ALA A 38 0.23 -11.75 -4.18
CA ALA A 38 1.47 -12.51 -4.34
C ALA A 38 2.03 -12.99 -3.00
N TYR A 39 1.89 -12.21 -1.93
CA TYR A 39 2.31 -12.61 -0.59
C TYR A 39 1.62 -13.92 -0.14
N TYR A 40 0.36 -14.13 -0.53
CA TYR A 40 -0.42 -15.34 -0.23
C TYR A 40 -0.44 -16.38 -1.37
N GLY A 41 0.20 -16.12 -2.51
CA GLY A 41 0.15 -17.00 -3.68
C GLY A 41 -1.23 -17.06 -4.36
N LEU A 42 -1.98 -15.96 -4.28
CA LEU A 42 -3.37 -15.82 -4.76
C LEU A 42 -3.50 -14.86 -5.95
N GLU A 43 -2.43 -14.60 -6.70
CA GLU A 43 -2.41 -13.61 -7.79
C GLU A 43 -3.43 -13.90 -8.88
N LYS A 44 -3.72 -15.18 -9.10
CA LYS A 44 -4.69 -15.64 -10.11
C LYS A 44 -6.10 -15.82 -9.58
N GLU A 45 -6.25 -15.77 -8.26
CA GLU A 45 -7.48 -16.09 -7.57
C GLU A 45 -8.27 -14.84 -7.14
N VAL A 46 -7.57 -13.72 -6.97
CA VAL A 46 -8.18 -12.42 -6.66
C VAL A 46 -8.83 -11.87 -7.91
N ASP A 47 -10.13 -11.54 -7.82
CA ASP A 47 -10.90 -11.11 -8.98
C ASP A 47 -10.52 -9.71 -9.48
N ILE A 48 -10.21 -8.80 -8.55
CA ILE A 48 -9.85 -7.40 -8.84
C ILE A 48 -8.68 -6.99 -7.96
N GLN A 49 -7.59 -6.56 -8.58
CA GLN A 49 -6.43 -6.00 -7.90
C GLN A 49 -6.30 -4.53 -8.27
N LEU A 50 -6.31 -3.66 -7.25
CA LEU A 50 -6.17 -2.23 -7.40
C LEU A 50 -4.86 -1.79 -6.78
N GLY A 51 -4.19 -0.84 -7.40
CA GLY A 51 -2.98 -0.24 -6.87
C GLY A 51 -2.81 1.20 -7.30
N THR A 52 -1.79 1.84 -6.76
CA THR A 52 -1.45 3.23 -7.10
C THR A 52 -0.07 3.33 -7.76
N LEU A 53 0.06 4.27 -8.67
CA LEU A 53 1.33 4.65 -9.27
C LEU A 53 2.06 5.73 -8.45
N SER A 54 1.41 6.30 -7.42
CA SER A 54 1.89 7.50 -6.72
C SER A 54 2.69 7.22 -5.44
N LYS A 55 2.90 5.96 -5.07
CA LYS A 55 3.68 5.59 -3.89
C LYS A 55 5.03 4.96 -4.30
N SER A 56 5.17 3.66 -4.23
CA SER A 56 6.41 2.95 -4.56
C SER A 56 6.90 3.20 -5.99
N LEU A 57 5.98 3.41 -6.93
CA LEU A 57 6.32 3.67 -8.34
C LEU A 57 6.65 5.14 -8.64
N GLY A 58 6.50 6.06 -7.67
CA GLY A 58 6.95 7.45 -7.75
C GLY A 58 6.36 8.26 -8.90
N SER A 59 5.14 7.93 -9.37
CA SER A 59 4.46 8.60 -10.46
C SER A 59 3.11 9.17 -10.01
N VAL A 60 2.13 9.29 -10.89
CA VAL A 60 0.76 9.76 -10.61
C VAL A 60 -0.25 8.77 -11.19
N GLY A 61 -1.35 8.55 -10.47
CA GLY A 61 -2.47 7.74 -10.93
C GLY A 61 -2.65 6.43 -10.17
N GLY A 62 -3.49 5.58 -10.71
CA GLY A 62 -3.78 4.25 -10.20
C GLY A 62 -4.13 3.30 -11.32
N TYR A 63 -4.23 2.04 -11.00
CA TYR A 63 -4.59 0.99 -11.94
C TYR A 63 -5.55 -0.01 -11.31
N VAL A 64 -6.29 -0.69 -12.16
CA VAL A 64 -7.07 -1.87 -11.81
C VAL A 64 -6.66 -2.99 -12.76
N ALA A 65 -6.34 -4.14 -12.19
CA ALA A 65 -6.08 -5.37 -12.91
C ALA A 65 -7.17 -6.39 -12.58
N ALA A 66 -7.80 -6.94 -13.61
CA ALA A 66 -8.87 -7.92 -13.49
C ALA A 66 -9.00 -8.70 -14.82
N ASN A 67 -9.92 -9.67 -14.88
CA ASN A 67 -10.23 -10.31 -16.14
C ASN A 67 -10.87 -9.33 -17.16
N SER A 68 -10.86 -9.68 -18.45
CA SER A 68 -11.32 -8.80 -19.52
C SER A 68 -12.78 -8.36 -19.35
N THR A 69 -13.66 -9.22 -18.86
CA THR A 69 -15.07 -8.89 -18.65
C THR A 69 -15.25 -7.77 -17.63
N ILE A 70 -14.51 -7.82 -16.52
CA ILE A 70 -14.53 -6.78 -15.49
C ILE A 70 -13.92 -5.48 -16.04
N ILE A 71 -12.80 -5.57 -16.76
CA ILE A 71 -12.16 -4.40 -17.36
C ILE A 71 -13.08 -3.73 -18.38
N ASP A 72 -13.69 -4.49 -19.28
CA ASP A 72 -14.65 -3.96 -20.25
C ASP A 72 -15.86 -3.29 -19.56
N TYR A 73 -16.34 -3.87 -18.46
CA TYR A 73 -17.39 -3.25 -17.67
C TYR A 73 -16.94 -1.92 -17.05
N LEU A 74 -15.75 -1.88 -16.45
CA LEU A 74 -15.20 -0.66 -15.84
C LEU A 74 -14.97 0.45 -16.87
N VAL A 75 -14.43 0.13 -18.04
CA VAL A 75 -14.22 1.09 -19.12
C VAL A 75 -15.53 1.75 -19.57
N ASN A 76 -16.64 1.00 -19.56
CA ASN A 76 -17.94 1.49 -20.04
C ASN A 76 -18.83 2.06 -18.93
N MET A 77 -18.61 1.70 -17.66
CA MET A 77 -19.52 2.02 -16.57
C MET A 77 -18.88 2.81 -15.42
N SER A 78 -17.55 2.81 -15.28
CA SER A 78 -16.88 3.56 -14.23
C SER A 78 -16.89 5.07 -14.54
N ARG A 79 -17.73 5.82 -13.86
CA ARG A 79 -17.86 7.27 -14.05
C ARG A 79 -16.54 8.01 -13.82
N SER A 80 -15.79 7.60 -12.80
CA SER A 80 -14.48 8.19 -12.48
C SER A 80 -13.48 7.99 -13.61
N PHE A 81 -13.53 6.88 -14.32
CA PHE A 81 -12.68 6.62 -15.46
C PHE A 81 -13.17 7.38 -16.71
N ILE A 82 -14.47 7.30 -17.02
CA ILE A 82 -15.06 7.88 -18.25
C ILE A 82 -14.92 9.41 -18.28
N PHE A 83 -15.11 10.08 -17.14
CA PHE A 83 -15.15 11.54 -17.04
C PHE A 83 -13.84 12.17 -16.52
N SER A 84 -12.78 11.39 -16.40
CA SER A 84 -11.45 11.88 -16.04
C SER A 84 -10.56 12.03 -17.27
N THR A 85 -9.74 13.06 -17.27
CA THR A 85 -8.68 13.21 -18.29
C THR A 85 -7.64 12.13 -18.11
N ALA A 86 -7.14 11.58 -19.22
CA ALA A 86 -6.07 10.59 -19.21
C ALA A 86 -4.80 11.12 -18.52
N LEU A 87 -4.04 10.20 -17.93
CA LEU A 87 -2.71 10.51 -17.38
C LEU A 87 -1.78 11.03 -18.48
N SER A 88 -0.82 11.87 -18.09
CA SER A 88 0.17 12.37 -19.05
C SER A 88 1.10 11.23 -19.52
N PRO A 89 1.61 11.28 -20.76
CA PRO A 89 2.61 10.31 -21.21
C PRO A 89 3.87 10.27 -20.35
N ALA A 90 4.24 11.38 -19.73
CA ALA A 90 5.39 11.46 -18.82
C ALA A 90 5.16 10.64 -17.54
N ASP A 91 3.97 10.74 -16.93
CA ASP A 91 3.62 9.96 -15.74
C ASP A 91 3.55 8.46 -16.04
N ILE A 92 2.98 8.09 -17.20
CA ILE A 92 2.93 6.70 -17.65
C ILE A 92 4.35 6.17 -17.90
N GLY A 93 5.21 6.96 -18.56
CA GLY A 93 6.60 6.59 -18.82
C GLY A 93 7.40 6.40 -17.53
N ALA A 94 7.19 7.26 -16.53
CA ALA A 94 7.83 7.14 -15.22
C ALA A 94 7.38 5.86 -14.48
N ALA A 95 6.07 5.57 -14.46
CA ALA A 95 5.53 4.36 -13.85
C ALA A 95 6.06 3.09 -14.54
N LEU A 96 6.11 3.08 -15.86
CA LEU A 96 6.66 1.96 -16.62
C LEU A 96 8.14 1.73 -16.32
N ALA A 97 8.94 2.80 -16.25
CA ALA A 97 10.35 2.71 -15.89
C ALA A 97 10.55 2.16 -14.48
N ALA A 98 9.72 2.59 -13.52
CA ALA A 98 9.74 2.10 -12.14
C ALA A 98 9.39 0.59 -12.06
N LEU A 99 8.40 0.14 -12.82
CA LEU A 99 8.07 -1.30 -12.93
C LEU A 99 9.23 -2.10 -13.48
N HIS A 100 9.88 -1.65 -14.55
CA HIS A 100 11.07 -2.31 -15.11
C HIS A 100 12.22 -2.41 -14.10
N ILE A 101 12.40 -1.39 -13.25
CA ILE A 101 13.40 -1.42 -12.18
C ILE A 101 13.02 -2.49 -11.14
N LEU A 102 11.77 -2.54 -10.70
CA LEU A 102 11.31 -3.55 -9.74
C LEU A 102 11.46 -4.99 -10.26
N GLU A 103 11.23 -5.20 -11.56
CA GLU A 103 11.37 -6.50 -12.19
C GLU A 103 12.84 -6.92 -12.39
N SER A 104 13.72 -5.97 -12.66
CA SER A 104 15.11 -6.23 -13.07
C SER A 104 16.13 -6.08 -11.94
N ASP A 105 15.83 -5.33 -10.88
CA ASP A 105 16.74 -5.02 -9.78
C ASP A 105 16.13 -5.34 -8.40
N THR A 106 16.34 -6.56 -7.95
CA THR A 106 15.90 -7.02 -6.63
C THR A 106 16.59 -6.32 -5.46
N SER A 107 17.70 -5.60 -5.70
CA SER A 107 18.43 -4.88 -4.66
C SER A 107 17.63 -3.73 -4.06
N VAL A 108 16.68 -3.16 -4.81
CA VAL A 108 15.78 -2.09 -4.33
C VAL A 108 14.91 -2.61 -3.20
N LEU A 109 14.27 -3.76 -3.40
CA LEU A 109 13.45 -4.43 -2.37
C LEU A 109 14.30 -4.94 -1.21
N GLY A 110 15.51 -5.45 -1.50
CA GLY A 110 16.45 -5.87 -0.47
C GLY A 110 16.80 -4.73 0.49
N ARG A 111 17.17 -3.56 -0.02
CA ARG A 111 17.45 -2.36 0.81
C ARG A 111 16.22 -1.91 1.61
N LEU A 112 15.02 -1.97 1.03
CA LEU A 112 13.80 -1.66 1.77
C LEU A 112 13.65 -2.61 2.96
N GLN A 113 13.79 -3.92 2.74
CA GLN A 113 13.65 -4.92 3.80
C GLN A 113 14.74 -4.78 4.90
N GLU A 114 15.95 -4.44 4.53
CA GLU A 114 17.02 -4.12 5.49
C GLU A 114 16.64 -2.92 6.37
N ASN A 115 16.12 -1.85 5.77
CA ASN A 115 15.66 -0.66 6.49
C ASN A 115 14.44 -0.97 7.39
N VAL A 116 13.49 -1.77 6.92
CA VAL A 116 12.33 -2.22 7.70
C VAL A 116 12.78 -3.02 8.92
N ASN A 117 13.68 -3.98 8.73
CA ASN A 117 14.25 -4.79 9.82
C ASN A 117 14.98 -3.91 10.83
N TYR A 118 15.82 -2.99 10.35
CA TYR A 118 16.56 -2.07 11.22
C TYR A 118 15.61 -1.21 12.05
N MET A 119 14.61 -0.60 11.41
CA MET A 119 13.64 0.27 12.10
C MET A 119 12.83 -0.51 13.15
N ALA A 120 12.33 -1.69 12.80
CA ALA A 120 11.61 -2.55 13.74
C ALA A 120 12.45 -2.87 14.99
N LEU A 121 13.71 -3.27 14.79
CA LEU A 121 14.63 -3.58 15.90
C LEU A 121 14.89 -2.37 16.80
N GLN A 122 15.05 -1.17 16.22
CA GLN A 122 15.26 0.05 17.00
C GLN A 122 14.01 0.42 17.82
N LEU A 123 12.82 0.34 17.22
CA LEU A 123 11.56 0.62 17.92
C LEU A 123 11.33 -0.37 19.07
N ILE A 124 11.56 -1.67 18.84
CA ILE A 124 11.47 -2.70 19.90
C ILE A 124 12.46 -2.42 21.03
N ALA A 125 13.70 -2.03 20.72
CA ALA A 125 14.70 -1.67 21.73
C ALA A 125 14.30 -0.45 22.56
N MET A 126 13.45 0.43 22.03
CA MET A 126 12.87 1.58 22.73
C MET A 126 11.59 1.23 23.52
N GLY A 127 11.15 -0.04 23.48
CA GLY A 127 9.93 -0.49 24.13
C GLY A 127 8.64 -0.22 23.33
N ILE A 128 8.76 0.10 22.04
CA ILE A 128 7.64 0.32 21.14
C ILE A 128 7.36 -0.99 20.41
N GLU A 129 6.10 -1.43 20.38
CA GLU A 129 5.69 -2.60 19.61
C GLU A 129 5.85 -2.31 18.11
N ALA A 130 6.56 -3.19 17.40
CA ALA A 130 6.77 -3.08 15.98
C ALA A 130 6.94 -4.46 15.35
N THR A 131 6.53 -4.60 14.09
CA THR A 131 6.78 -5.77 13.25
C THR A 131 7.64 -5.37 12.05
N ASN A 132 8.25 -6.33 11.41
CA ASN A 132 9.02 -6.12 10.17
C ASN A 132 8.30 -6.65 8.92
N GLU A 133 6.97 -6.84 9.01
CA GLU A 133 6.17 -7.39 7.91
C GLU A 133 5.93 -6.37 6.80
N THR A 134 5.85 -5.08 7.17
CA THR A 134 5.58 -3.98 6.23
C THR A 134 6.46 -2.78 6.53
N PRO A 135 6.67 -1.84 5.59
CA PRO A 135 7.42 -0.61 5.83
C PRO A 135 6.60 0.46 6.59
N ILE A 136 5.47 0.12 7.19
CA ILE A 136 4.61 1.04 7.93
C ILE A 136 4.71 0.72 9.42
N PHE A 137 5.13 1.71 10.21
CA PHE A 137 5.29 1.63 11.66
C PHE A 137 4.31 2.58 12.34
N PRO A 138 3.08 2.14 12.67
CA PRO A 138 2.13 2.96 13.40
C PRO A 138 2.58 3.07 14.88
N ILE A 139 2.64 4.29 15.40
CA ILE A 139 2.92 4.57 16.79
C ILE A 139 1.71 5.30 17.38
N LEU A 140 0.96 4.63 18.22
CA LEU A 140 -0.26 5.15 18.80
C LEU A 140 0.09 6.14 19.93
N ILE A 141 -0.33 7.40 19.76
CA ILE A 141 -0.15 8.48 20.74
C ILE A 141 -1.45 8.72 21.54
N GLY A 142 -2.59 8.69 20.87
CA GLY A 142 -3.93 8.79 21.44
C GLY A 142 -4.66 10.07 21.06
N SER A 143 -4.35 11.22 21.70
CA SER A 143 -5.07 12.47 21.42
C SER A 143 -4.56 13.15 20.14
N ASN A 144 -5.44 13.92 19.47
CA ASN A 144 -5.05 14.73 18.30
C ASN A 144 -3.97 15.75 18.65
N GLU A 145 -4.07 16.36 19.83
CA GLU A 145 -3.17 17.42 20.28
C GLU A 145 -1.77 16.86 20.52
N ASP A 146 -1.66 15.76 21.25
CA ASP A 146 -0.37 15.11 21.53
C ASP A 146 0.25 14.56 20.24
N THR A 147 -0.54 13.98 19.34
CA THR A 147 -0.07 13.47 18.05
C THR A 147 0.53 14.58 17.18
N LEU A 148 -0.10 15.75 17.15
CA LEU A 148 0.46 16.93 16.46
C LEU A 148 1.75 17.39 17.13
N ALA A 149 1.77 17.49 18.46
CA ALA A 149 2.96 17.91 19.19
C ALA A 149 4.16 16.97 18.97
N VAL A 150 3.91 15.66 18.93
CA VAL A 150 4.95 14.64 18.62
C VAL A 150 5.43 14.79 17.19
N SER A 151 4.52 14.96 16.23
CA SER A 151 4.88 15.17 14.82
C SER A 151 5.75 16.42 14.63
N ASP A 152 5.39 17.53 15.27
CA ASP A 152 6.14 18.77 15.24
C ASP A 152 7.52 18.63 15.91
N TYR A 153 7.60 17.93 17.04
CA TYR A 153 8.86 17.62 17.70
C TYR A 153 9.80 16.81 16.81
N LEU A 154 9.28 15.75 16.19
CA LEU A 154 10.06 14.91 15.26
C LEU A 154 10.52 15.72 14.05
N TYR A 155 9.66 16.55 13.48
CA TYR A 155 10.01 17.42 12.35
C TYR A 155 11.16 18.37 12.69
N ASN A 156 11.13 19.00 13.86
CA ASN A 156 12.21 19.87 14.33
C ASN A 156 13.53 19.10 14.60
N ALA A 157 13.44 17.79 14.84
CA ALA A 157 14.59 16.90 14.96
C ALA A 157 15.06 16.33 13.59
N GLY A 158 14.45 16.74 12.49
CA GLY A 158 14.78 16.28 11.12
C GLY A 158 14.15 14.94 10.74
N ILE A 159 13.11 14.51 11.47
CA ILE A 159 12.38 13.26 11.22
C ILE A 159 10.96 13.58 10.77
N ILE A 160 10.55 13.05 9.62
CA ILE A 160 9.18 13.20 9.12
C ILE A 160 8.30 12.08 9.67
N GLY A 161 7.48 12.40 10.67
CA GLY A 161 6.43 11.54 11.21
C GLY A 161 5.06 12.15 10.95
N THR A 162 4.21 11.46 10.18
CA THR A 162 2.91 11.99 9.79
C THR A 162 1.88 11.78 10.89
N ALA A 163 1.26 12.88 11.37
CA ALA A 163 0.17 12.82 12.34
C ALA A 163 -1.13 12.33 11.66
N ILE A 164 -1.47 11.06 11.83
CA ILE A 164 -2.73 10.48 11.36
C ILE A 164 -3.79 10.68 12.43
N ARG A 165 -4.95 11.24 12.06
CA ARG A 165 -5.99 11.69 12.98
C ARG A 165 -7.39 11.36 12.47
N PRO A 166 -8.43 11.39 13.31
CA PRO A 166 -9.80 11.31 12.83
C PRO A 166 -10.11 12.32 11.71
N PRO A 167 -10.90 11.93 10.67
CA PRO A 167 -11.69 10.70 10.60
C PRO A 167 -10.92 9.49 10.02
N THR A 168 -9.64 9.62 9.73
CA THR A 168 -8.83 8.52 9.15
C THR A 168 -8.67 7.35 10.14
N VAL A 169 -8.56 7.67 11.41
CA VAL A 169 -8.54 6.72 12.54
C VAL A 169 -9.65 7.05 13.53
N PRO A 170 -10.07 6.13 14.41
CA PRO A 170 -11.01 6.41 15.48
C PRO A 170 -10.53 7.50 16.44
N VAL A 171 -11.47 8.15 17.13
CA VAL A 171 -11.13 9.14 18.17
C VAL A 171 -10.38 8.47 19.32
N GLY A 172 -9.22 9.01 19.67
CA GLY A 172 -8.34 8.47 20.71
C GLY A 172 -7.30 7.45 20.19
N GLU A 173 -7.25 7.22 18.89
CA GLU A 173 -6.31 6.29 18.24
C GLU A 173 -5.38 7.02 17.23
N SER A 174 -5.13 8.30 17.48
CA SER A 174 -4.20 9.10 16.64
C SER A 174 -2.75 8.76 16.92
#